data_8af811be5fb47ef3ebc82bd1d5b02573
#
_entry.id   8af811be5fb47ef3ebc82bd1d5b02573
#
_cell.length_a   1.000
_cell.length_b   1.000
_cell.length_c   1.000
_cell.angle_alpha   90.00
_cell.angle_beta   90.00
_cell.angle_gamma   90.00
#
_symmetry.space_group_name_H-M   'P 1'
#
loop_
_entity.id
_entity.type
_entity.pdbx_description
1 polymer ?
#
loop_
_entity_poly.entity_id
_entity_poly.type
_entity_poly.pdbx_seq_one_letter_code
_entity_poly.pdbx_strand_id
1 'polypeptide(L)'
;MVSVRLAALAGAALIIGAQAAGAADMPPIITKAPPPVAEFGGWYLRGDIGFSNEFLRGHVFDPAPLPPLTSDVTLSKGFDAAGIFDLGVGYQFNSWLRADVTGQFRGKAHFQALDFINSSFPEQTLASKSEWVFLANVYADLGTWWCVTPFVGAGVGFDNVRISNWEDIGVSSLTPGANNFADPGSKWNFAWAVHAGLGYKVNPNLTLELAYHFLGLGDGVTGQVHGWDGTFQGAGDHFNRIYSHDLTLGLRWMFAAPPPPEPFYPLVRKG
;
A
#
# COMPACT_ATOMS: atom_id res chain seq x y z
N MET A 1 -33.49 2.22 -36.30
CA MET A 1 -34.65 1.49 -35.74
C MET A 1 -34.26 0.03 -35.62
N VAL A 2 -33.85 -0.41 -34.45
CA VAL A 2 -33.68 -1.82 -34.12
C VAL A 2 -34.26 -2.06 -32.74
N SER A 3 -35.33 -2.83 -32.73
CA SER A 3 -36.11 -3.20 -31.55
C SER A 3 -35.46 -4.34 -30.78
N VAL A 4 -35.21 -4.11 -29.48
CA VAL A 4 -34.75 -5.16 -28.55
C VAL A 4 -35.98 -5.88 -27.99
N ARG A 5 -36.09 -7.19 -28.23
CA ARG A 5 -37.13 -8.05 -27.67
C ARG A 5 -36.68 -8.59 -26.31
N LEU A 6 -37.46 -8.28 -25.26
CA LEU A 6 -37.37 -8.96 -23.97
C LEU A 6 -37.91 -10.40 -24.11
N ALA A 7 -37.14 -11.37 -23.65
CA ALA A 7 -37.59 -12.75 -23.46
C ALA A 7 -37.88 -12.96 -21.96
N ALA A 8 -39.16 -13.16 -21.63
CA ALA A 8 -39.63 -13.58 -20.31
C ALA A 8 -39.48 -15.10 -20.19
N LEU A 9 -38.81 -15.58 -19.17
CA LEU A 9 -38.74 -17.00 -18.79
C LEU A 9 -39.79 -17.29 -17.71
N ALA A 10 -40.77 -18.06 -18.08
CA ALA A 10 -41.83 -18.59 -17.19
C ALA A 10 -41.25 -19.76 -16.37
N GLY A 11 -41.41 -19.69 -15.04
CA GLY A 11 -41.10 -20.80 -14.13
C GLY A 11 -42.18 -21.85 -14.09
N ALA A 12 -41.83 -23.12 -14.30
CA ALA A 12 -42.71 -24.27 -14.11
C ALA A 12 -42.64 -24.74 -12.64
N ALA A 13 -43.74 -24.68 -11.93
CA ALA A 13 -43.91 -25.26 -10.62
C ALA A 13 -44.20 -26.78 -10.75
N LEU A 14 -43.29 -27.61 -10.21
CA LEU A 14 -43.49 -29.06 -10.05
C LEU A 14 -43.96 -29.33 -8.62
N ILE A 15 -45.22 -29.77 -8.47
CA ILE A 15 -45.80 -30.31 -7.23
C ILE A 15 -45.44 -31.77 -7.19
N ILE A 16 -44.60 -32.16 -6.24
CA ILE A 16 -44.32 -33.60 -5.92
C ILE A 16 -45.03 -33.95 -4.63
N GLY A 17 -45.88 -34.95 -4.72
CA GLY A 17 -46.72 -35.43 -3.64
C GLY A 17 -45.92 -36.09 -2.49
N ALA A 18 -46.37 -35.79 -1.28
CA ALA A 18 -45.84 -36.39 -0.05
C ALA A 18 -46.24 -37.85 0.07
N GLN A 19 -45.29 -38.76 0.07
CA GLN A 19 -45.45 -40.14 0.54
C GLN A 19 -45.10 -40.17 2.03
N ALA A 20 -46.08 -40.46 2.85
CA ALA A 20 -45.86 -40.75 4.28
C ALA A 20 -45.18 -42.11 4.40
N ALA A 21 -43.87 -42.14 4.66
CA ALA A 21 -43.14 -43.32 5.05
C ALA A 21 -43.11 -43.42 6.59
N GLY A 22 -43.58 -44.52 7.15
CA GLY A 22 -43.62 -44.77 8.58
C GLY A 22 -42.23 -44.71 9.21
N ALA A 23 -42.13 -44.01 10.31
CA ALA A 23 -40.93 -43.88 11.10
C ALA A 23 -40.63 -45.24 11.77
N ALA A 24 -39.60 -45.91 11.32
CA ALA A 24 -38.93 -46.92 12.12
C ALA A 24 -38.08 -46.21 13.16
N ASP A 25 -38.25 -46.57 14.43
CA ASP A 25 -37.51 -46.07 15.57
C ASP A 25 -36.00 -46.38 15.41
N MET A 26 -35.26 -45.50 14.76
CA MET A 26 -33.82 -45.60 14.76
C MET A 26 -33.26 -44.89 15.99
N PRO A 27 -32.32 -45.50 16.73
CA PRO A 27 -31.67 -44.82 17.85
C PRO A 27 -31.03 -43.55 17.33
N PRO A 28 -31.02 -42.44 18.12
CA PRO A 28 -30.47 -41.18 17.70
C PRO A 28 -29.01 -41.36 17.26
N ILE A 29 -28.73 -41.04 15.99
CA ILE A 29 -27.37 -40.97 15.49
C ILE A 29 -26.70 -39.88 16.28
N ILE A 30 -25.80 -40.22 17.20
CA ILE A 30 -24.93 -39.26 17.88
C ILE A 30 -24.00 -38.73 16.82
N THR A 31 -24.42 -37.70 16.11
CA THR A 31 -23.53 -36.94 15.26
C THR A 31 -22.51 -36.27 16.17
N LYS A 32 -21.28 -36.79 16.13
CA LYS A 32 -20.13 -36.14 16.78
C LYS A 32 -20.16 -34.68 16.36
N ALA A 33 -20.32 -33.76 17.32
CA ALA A 33 -20.26 -32.33 17.02
C ALA A 33 -19.02 -32.07 16.16
N PRO A 34 -19.15 -31.30 15.07
CA PRO A 34 -17.96 -30.93 14.29
C PRO A 34 -16.93 -30.34 15.25
N PRO A 35 -15.65 -30.72 15.10
CA PRO A 35 -14.61 -30.17 15.95
C PRO A 35 -14.71 -28.64 15.92
N PRO A 36 -14.57 -27.96 17.08
CA PRO A 36 -14.61 -26.51 17.12
C PRO A 36 -13.63 -26.00 16.08
N VAL A 37 -14.13 -25.13 15.21
CA VAL A 37 -13.29 -24.45 14.22
C VAL A 37 -12.19 -23.77 15.03
N ALA A 38 -10.95 -24.16 14.81
CA ALA A 38 -9.81 -23.56 15.50
C ALA A 38 -9.90 -22.05 15.30
N GLU A 39 -10.12 -21.31 16.39
CA GLU A 39 -10.11 -19.85 16.34
C GLU A 39 -8.69 -19.44 15.95
N PHE A 40 -8.55 -18.96 14.71
CA PHE A 40 -7.29 -18.47 14.16
C PHE A 40 -6.99 -17.09 14.74
N GLY A 41 -6.67 -16.98 16.01
CA GLY A 41 -6.19 -15.76 16.62
C GLY A 41 -4.70 -15.90 16.93
N GLY A 42 -3.88 -14.93 16.57
CA GLY A 42 -2.47 -14.97 16.92
C GLY A 42 -1.67 -13.78 16.43
N TRP A 43 -0.55 -13.54 17.11
CA TRP A 43 0.42 -12.55 16.69
C TRP A 43 1.21 -13.06 15.48
N TYR A 44 1.57 -12.14 14.59
CA TYR A 44 2.47 -12.42 13.48
C TYR A 44 3.51 -11.32 13.29
N LEU A 45 4.62 -11.71 12.69
CA LEU A 45 5.60 -10.80 12.10
C LEU A 45 5.46 -10.86 10.58
N ARG A 46 5.71 -9.73 9.93
CA ARG A 46 5.84 -9.67 8.48
C ARG A 46 7.09 -8.91 8.09
N GLY A 47 7.61 -9.22 6.92
CA GLY A 47 8.69 -8.47 6.29
C GLY A 47 8.49 -8.53 4.78
N ASP A 48 8.60 -7.39 4.12
CA ASP A 48 8.35 -7.27 2.68
C ASP A 48 9.52 -6.55 2.01
N ILE A 49 9.83 -6.95 0.79
CA ILE A 49 10.71 -6.26 -0.12
C ILE A 49 9.99 -5.95 -1.42
N GLY A 50 10.34 -4.86 -2.08
CA GLY A 50 9.63 -4.52 -3.32
C GLY A 50 10.20 -3.30 -4.00
N PHE A 51 9.39 -2.79 -4.92
CA PHE A 51 9.69 -1.60 -5.70
C PHE A 51 8.53 -0.63 -5.63
N SER A 52 8.86 0.66 -5.53
CA SER A 52 7.94 1.76 -5.67
C SER A 52 8.05 2.37 -7.06
N ASN A 53 6.91 2.77 -7.61
CA ASN A 53 6.82 3.63 -8.78
C ASN A 53 6.02 4.86 -8.38
N GLU A 54 6.71 5.97 -8.21
CA GLU A 54 6.14 7.17 -7.62
C GLU A 54 5.87 8.24 -8.66
N PHE A 55 4.82 9.01 -8.44
CA PHE A 55 4.47 10.16 -9.25
C PHE A 55 3.97 11.31 -8.38
N LEU A 56 4.16 12.53 -8.87
CA LEU A 56 3.68 13.74 -8.21
C LEU A 56 2.70 14.49 -9.12
N ARG A 57 1.75 15.19 -8.51
CA ARG A 57 0.79 16.01 -9.27
C ARG A 57 1.20 17.45 -9.42
N GLY A 58 2.03 17.97 -8.51
CA GLY A 58 2.48 19.35 -8.54
C GLY A 58 3.96 19.46 -8.23
N HIS A 59 4.65 20.36 -8.92
CA HIS A 59 6.01 20.77 -8.65
C HIS A 59 6.03 22.30 -8.73
N VAL A 60 6.46 22.97 -7.67
CA VAL A 60 6.41 24.43 -7.56
C VAL A 60 7.65 24.90 -6.82
N PHE A 61 8.43 25.73 -7.49
CA PHE A 61 9.51 26.46 -6.87
C PHE A 61 8.98 27.72 -6.17
N ASP A 62 9.39 27.96 -4.92
CA ASP A 62 9.07 29.17 -4.16
C ASP A 62 10.25 30.14 -4.18
N PRO A 63 10.24 31.14 -5.08
CA PRO A 63 11.34 32.09 -5.23
C PRO A 63 11.29 33.24 -4.20
N ALA A 64 10.68 33.06 -3.02
CA ALA A 64 10.53 34.15 -2.05
C ALA A 64 11.85 34.96 -1.88
N PRO A 65 11.82 36.30 -1.87
CA PRO A 65 10.64 37.15 -1.71
C PRO A 65 9.99 37.60 -3.04
N LEU A 66 10.36 37.00 -4.17
CA LEU A 66 9.74 37.29 -5.47
C LEU A 66 8.38 36.60 -5.58
N PRO A 67 7.43 37.16 -6.33
CA PRO A 67 6.16 36.45 -6.57
C PRO A 67 6.43 35.11 -7.28
N PRO A 68 5.63 34.06 -6.98
CA PRO A 68 5.75 32.77 -7.64
C PRO A 68 5.78 32.95 -9.18
N LEU A 69 6.71 32.26 -9.83
CA LEU A 69 6.78 32.24 -11.28
C LEU A 69 5.60 31.44 -11.81
N THR A 70 4.54 32.09 -12.25
CA THR A 70 3.27 31.47 -12.63
C THR A 70 3.28 30.89 -14.05
N SER A 71 4.37 30.94 -14.76
CA SER A 71 4.49 30.60 -16.18
C SER A 71 5.43 29.42 -16.47
N ASP A 72 5.76 28.62 -15.47
CA ASP A 72 6.63 27.45 -15.69
C ASP A 72 5.87 26.36 -16.42
N VAL A 73 6.36 25.99 -17.58
CA VAL A 73 5.86 24.86 -18.37
C VAL A 73 6.74 23.66 -18.09
N THR A 74 6.30 22.75 -17.25
CA THR A 74 6.97 21.47 -17.05
C THR A 74 6.72 20.55 -18.24
N LEU A 75 7.76 20.22 -18.99
CA LEU A 75 7.68 19.31 -20.12
C LEU A 75 7.69 17.85 -19.69
N SER A 76 8.49 17.53 -18.70
CA SER A 76 8.64 16.17 -18.17
C SER A 76 9.00 16.23 -16.70
N LYS A 77 8.41 15.35 -15.90
CA LYS A 77 8.77 15.18 -14.49
C LYS A 77 8.47 13.77 -14.02
N GLY A 78 9.31 13.21 -13.19
CA GLY A 78 9.10 11.88 -12.63
C GLY A 78 10.17 11.46 -11.64
N PHE A 79 9.85 10.41 -10.90
CA PHE A 79 10.78 9.70 -10.04
C PHE A 79 11.15 8.35 -10.68
N ASP A 80 12.39 7.91 -10.42
CA ASP A 80 12.79 6.54 -10.67
C ASP A 80 12.09 5.58 -9.70
N ALA A 81 12.09 4.28 -10.05
CA ALA A 81 11.70 3.25 -9.12
C ALA A 81 12.70 3.13 -7.96
N ALA A 82 12.20 3.08 -6.73
CA ALA A 82 13.01 2.86 -5.54
C ALA A 82 12.73 1.51 -4.89
N GLY A 83 13.74 0.93 -4.22
CA GLY A 83 13.58 -0.27 -3.42
C GLY A 83 12.79 0.00 -2.14
N ILE A 84 11.96 -0.96 -1.75
CA ILE A 84 11.15 -0.94 -0.52
C ILE A 84 11.64 -2.04 0.40
N PHE A 85 11.74 -1.71 1.70
CA PHE A 85 11.98 -2.63 2.81
C PHE A 85 10.95 -2.32 3.89
N ASP A 86 10.11 -3.29 4.22
CA ASP A 86 9.03 -3.15 5.20
C ASP A 86 9.13 -4.23 6.27
N LEU A 87 8.89 -3.84 7.51
CA LEU A 87 8.78 -4.73 8.66
C LEU A 87 7.52 -4.36 9.45
N GLY A 88 6.83 -5.38 9.92
CA GLY A 88 5.60 -5.17 10.68
C GLY A 88 5.31 -6.26 11.69
N VAL A 89 4.51 -5.88 12.67
CA VAL A 89 3.93 -6.78 13.66
C VAL A 89 2.42 -6.62 13.63
N GLY A 90 1.71 -7.73 13.65
CA GLY A 90 0.26 -7.74 13.55
C GLY A 90 -0.39 -8.83 14.36
N TYR A 91 -1.70 -8.77 14.36
CA TYR A 91 -2.56 -9.75 15.02
C TYR A 91 -3.67 -10.19 14.07
N GLN A 92 -3.81 -11.50 13.91
CA GLN A 92 -4.93 -12.11 13.21
C GLN A 92 -6.05 -12.37 14.22
N PHE A 93 -7.20 -11.71 14.03
CA PHE A 93 -8.33 -11.80 14.96
C PHE A 93 -9.15 -13.08 14.71
N ASN A 94 -9.31 -13.42 13.45
CA ASN A 94 -10.06 -14.60 13.00
C ASN A 94 -9.59 -15.03 11.60
N SER A 95 -10.34 -15.91 10.95
CA SER A 95 -9.99 -16.45 9.62
C SER A 95 -10.01 -15.42 8.49
N TRP A 96 -10.62 -14.25 8.68
CA TRP A 96 -10.82 -13.26 7.62
C TRP A 96 -10.33 -11.85 7.99
N LEU A 97 -10.09 -11.55 9.29
CA LEU A 97 -9.71 -10.19 9.75
C LEU A 97 -8.35 -10.21 10.41
N ARG A 98 -7.47 -9.34 9.98
CA ARG A 98 -6.15 -9.08 10.58
C ARG A 98 -5.82 -7.61 10.57
N ALA A 99 -4.96 -7.19 11.49
CA ALA A 99 -4.41 -5.82 11.51
C ALA A 99 -2.93 -5.88 11.86
N ASP A 100 -2.19 -4.88 11.40
CA ASP A 100 -0.78 -4.72 11.72
C ASP A 100 -0.36 -3.26 11.81
N VAL A 101 0.85 -3.07 12.32
CA VAL A 101 1.59 -1.82 12.26
C VAL A 101 2.88 -2.11 11.53
N THR A 102 3.18 -1.31 10.52
CA THR A 102 4.36 -1.47 9.68
C THR A 102 5.25 -0.23 9.71
N GLY A 103 6.56 -0.45 9.55
CA GLY A 103 7.55 0.58 9.31
C GLY A 103 8.30 0.25 8.03
N GLN A 104 8.15 1.12 7.04
CA GLN A 104 8.69 0.94 5.71
C GLN A 104 9.77 1.98 5.44
N PHE A 105 10.92 1.52 4.98
CA PHE A 105 11.98 2.36 4.41
C PHE A 105 11.92 2.28 2.89
N ARG A 106 11.89 3.44 2.24
CA ARG A 106 11.98 3.61 0.80
C ARG A 106 13.32 4.21 0.43
N GLY A 107 14.07 3.50 -0.38
CA GLY A 107 15.39 3.90 -0.85
C GLY A 107 15.34 5.19 -1.66
N LYS A 108 16.51 5.61 -2.14
CA LYS A 108 16.58 6.81 -2.96
C LYS A 108 15.89 6.61 -4.31
N ALA A 109 14.90 7.47 -4.60
CA ALA A 109 14.35 7.70 -5.92
C ALA A 109 14.96 8.98 -6.47
N HIS A 110 15.44 8.97 -7.71
CA HIS A 110 15.93 10.17 -8.38
C HIS A 110 14.78 10.86 -9.09
N PHE A 111 14.66 12.15 -8.85
CA PHE A 111 13.74 13.02 -9.53
C PHE A 111 14.45 13.73 -10.67
N GLN A 112 13.76 13.83 -11.81
CA GLN A 112 14.16 14.65 -12.93
C GLN A 112 12.95 15.43 -13.44
N ALA A 113 13.15 16.71 -13.68
CA ALA A 113 12.20 17.56 -14.40
C ALA A 113 12.92 18.37 -15.46
N LEU A 114 12.19 18.70 -16.52
CA LEU A 114 12.60 19.68 -17.53
C LEU A 114 11.54 20.75 -17.55
N ASP A 115 11.91 21.93 -17.15
CA ASP A 115 11.04 23.08 -16.98
C ASP A 115 11.48 24.23 -17.89
N PHE A 116 10.53 25.13 -18.23
CA PHE A 116 10.83 26.37 -18.90
C PHE A 116 10.47 27.55 -17.98
N ILE A 117 11.50 28.33 -17.59
CA ILE A 117 11.27 29.58 -16.91
C ILE A 117 10.88 30.64 -17.93
N ASN A 118 9.78 31.35 -17.65
CA ASN A 118 9.22 32.37 -18.53
C ASN A 118 9.04 31.91 -19.98
N SER A 119 8.80 30.62 -20.21
CA SER A 119 8.63 29.99 -21.53
C SER A 119 9.81 30.16 -22.50
N SER A 120 10.98 30.54 -22.01
CA SER A 120 12.14 30.86 -22.85
C SER A 120 13.45 30.20 -22.41
N PHE A 121 13.58 29.88 -21.13
CA PHE A 121 14.84 29.36 -20.57
C PHE A 121 14.64 27.94 -20.05
N PRO A 122 15.12 26.93 -20.78
CA PRO A 122 15.02 25.53 -20.31
C PRO A 122 15.98 25.28 -19.15
N GLU A 123 15.45 24.68 -18.10
CA GLU A 123 16.18 24.25 -16.91
C GLU A 123 15.89 22.79 -16.59
N GLN A 124 16.89 22.12 -16.07
CA GLN A 124 16.78 20.75 -15.61
C GLN A 124 16.88 20.72 -14.10
N THR A 125 15.82 20.28 -13.45
CA THR A 125 15.79 20.05 -12.01
C THR A 125 16.10 18.59 -11.71
N LEU A 126 17.07 18.36 -10.82
CA LEU A 126 17.48 17.06 -10.31
C LEU A 126 17.29 17.04 -8.80
N ALA A 127 16.83 15.93 -8.26
CA ALA A 127 16.76 15.73 -6.81
C ALA A 127 16.81 14.24 -6.45
N SER A 128 17.05 13.95 -5.18
CA SER A 128 16.95 12.60 -4.62
C SER A 128 15.95 12.61 -3.48
N LYS A 129 15.01 11.66 -3.48
CA LYS A 129 14.00 11.49 -2.45
C LYS A 129 14.23 10.16 -1.71
N SER A 130 14.04 10.16 -0.41
CA SER A 130 13.94 8.96 0.41
C SER A 130 12.86 9.15 1.47
N GLU A 131 12.27 8.05 1.97
CA GLU A 131 11.12 8.12 2.86
C GLU A 131 11.16 7.06 3.96
N TRP A 132 10.54 7.44 5.08
CA TRP A 132 10.07 6.51 6.10
C TRP A 132 8.56 6.60 6.19
N VAL A 133 7.87 5.45 6.05
CA VAL A 133 6.42 5.36 6.11
C VAL A 133 6.03 4.45 7.27
N PHE A 134 5.14 4.92 8.14
CA PHE A 134 4.59 4.17 9.27
C PHE A 134 3.09 4.08 9.12
N LEU A 135 2.56 2.86 9.02
CA LEU A 135 1.13 2.63 8.79
C LEU A 135 0.55 1.69 9.85
N ALA A 136 -0.68 1.99 10.26
CA ALA A 136 -1.57 1.03 10.90
C ALA A 136 -2.55 0.54 9.84
N ASN A 137 -2.56 -0.77 9.60
CA ASN A 137 -3.28 -1.40 8.51
C ASN A 137 -4.33 -2.38 9.03
N VAL A 138 -5.41 -2.52 8.28
CA VAL A 138 -6.43 -3.55 8.48
C VAL A 138 -6.64 -4.28 7.16
N TYR A 139 -6.74 -5.61 7.23
CA TYR A 139 -6.93 -6.47 6.06
C TYR A 139 -8.11 -7.40 6.24
N ALA A 140 -8.79 -7.67 5.13
CA ALA A 140 -9.80 -8.70 5.01
C ALA A 140 -9.28 -9.80 4.06
N ASP A 141 -9.12 -11.00 4.59
CA ASP A 141 -8.79 -12.21 3.84
C ASP A 141 -10.09 -12.78 3.26
N LEU A 142 -10.16 -12.95 1.93
CA LEU A 142 -11.40 -13.23 1.19
C LEU A 142 -11.75 -14.70 1.06
N GLY A 143 -11.03 -15.56 1.79
CA GLY A 143 -11.17 -17.03 1.74
C GLY A 143 -9.94 -17.69 1.13
N THR A 144 -9.76 -18.98 1.42
CA THR A 144 -8.58 -19.73 0.96
C THR A 144 -8.99 -20.83 -0.01
N TRP A 145 -8.37 -20.84 -1.20
CA TRP A 145 -8.53 -21.86 -2.24
C TRP A 145 -7.16 -22.39 -2.64
N TRP A 146 -6.94 -23.70 -2.55
CA TRP A 146 -5.67 -24.37 -2.90
C TRP A 146 -4.42 -23.70 -2.26
N CYS A 147 -4.49 -23.37 -0.98
CA CYS A 147 -3.44 -22.65 -0.23
C CYS A 147 -3.24 -21.18 -0.61
N VAL A 148 -4.04 -20.62 -1.51
CA VAL A 148 -4.00 -19.20 -1.91
C VAL A 148 -5.15 -18.46 -1.22
N THR A 149 -4.83 -17.35 -0.58
CA THR A 149 -5.78 -16.46 0.12
C THR A 149 -5.67 -15.07 -0.48
N PRO A 150 -6.59 -14.64 -1.34
CA PRO A 150 -6.69 -13.25 -1.73
C PRO A 150 -7.06 -12.38 -0.54
N PHE A 151 -6.50 -11.17 -0.50
CA PHE A 151 -6.82 -10.19 0.53
C PHE A 151 -6.92 -8.78 -0.03
N VAL A 152 -7.66 -7.94 0.68
CA VAL A 152 -7.71 -6.50 0.48
C VAL A 152 -7.48 -5.82 1.82
N GLY A 153 -7.02 -4.59 1.80
CA GLY A 153 -6.75 -3.86 3.03
C GLY A 153 -6.66 -2.36 2.82
N ALA A 154 -6.62 -1.66 3.93
CA ALA A 154 -6.38 -0.23 3.96
C ALA A 154 -5.53 0.13 5.18
N GLY A 155 -4.77 1.20 5.07
CA GLY A 155 -3.90 1.70 6.13
C GLY A 155 -3.91 3.21 6.21
N VAL A 156 -3.64 3.71 7.40
CA VAL A 156 -3.43 5.14 7.67
C VAL A 156 -2.23 5.32 8.60
N GLY A 157 -1.56 6.44 8.48
CA GLY A 157 -0.40 6.72 9.31
C GLY A 157 0.32 7.98 8.91
N PHE A 158 1.64 7.93 8.97
CA PHE A 158 2.50 9.09 8.69
C PHE A 158 3.69 8.66 7.84
N ASP A 159 4.14 9.57 7.01
CA ASP A 159 5.41 9.45 6.30
C ASP A 159 6.33 10.64 6.59
N ASN A 160 7.62 10.43 6.45
CA ASN A 160 8.64 11.45 6.47
C ASN A 160 9.33 11.46 5.11
N VAL A 161 8.98 12.41 4.27
CA VAL A 161 9.60 12.64 2.96
C VAL A 161 10.84 13.48 3.15
N ARG A 162 11.99 13.00 2.69
CA ARG A 162 13.25 13.72 2.68
C ARG A 162 13.71 13.94 1.25
N ILE A 163 13.90 15.21 0.87
CA ILE A 163 14.49 15.63 -0.39
C ILE A 163 15.94 16.04 -0.14
N SER A 164 16.83 15.61 -1.01
CA SER A 164 18.27 15.93 -0.94
C SER A 164 18.88 16.00 -2.33
N ASN A 165 20.09 16.52 -2.44
CA ASN A 165 20.82 16.64 -3.70
C ASN A 165 19.97 17.34 -4.78
N TRP A 166 19.28 18.39 -4.39
CA TRP A 166 18.50 19.17 -5.32
C TRP A 166 19.43 20.15 -6.06
N GLU A 167 19.33 20.11 -7.37
CA GLU A 167 20.09 20.96 -8.28
C GLU A 167 19.17 21.42 -9.40
N ASP A 168 19.32 22.69 -9.76
CA ASP A 168 18.64 23.29 -10.90
C ASP A 168 19.70 23.84 -11.85
N ILE A 169 19.70 23.33 -13.07
CA ILE A 169 20.77 23.53 -14.05
C ILE A 169 20.19 24.14 -15.31
N GLY A 170 20.64 25.35 -15.66
CA GLY A 170 20.34 25.98 -16.94
C GLY A 170 20.96 25.18 -18.10
N VAL A 171 20.10 24.62 -18.99
CA VAL A 171 20.55 23.77 -20.11
C VAL A 171 20.64 24.48 -21.46
N SER A 172 20.50 25.80 -21.46
CA SER A 172 20.63 26.61 -22.69
C SER A 172 21.89 27.45 -22.74
N SER A 173 22.36 27.75 -23.94
CA SER A 173 23.46 28.70 -24.14
C SER A 173 23.12 30.14 -23.72
N LEU A 174 21.85 30.44 -23.49
CA LEU A 174 21.34 31.72 -23.01
C LEU A 174 21.37 31.86 -21.49
N THR A 175 21.52 30.75 -20.77
CA THR A 175 21.63 30.68 -19.30
C THR A 175 22.88 29.94 -18.88
N PRO A 176 24.08 30.23 -19.39
CA PRO A 176 25.28 29.50 -19.01
C PRO A 176 25.61 29.79 -17.55
N GLY A 177 25.62 28.73 -16.70
CA GLY A 177 26.02 28.84 -15.31
C GLY A 177 24.93 29.25 -14.32
N ALA A 178 23.67 29.24 -14.72
CA ALA A 178 22.57 29.35 -13.79
C ALA A 178 22.40 27.95 -13.06
N ASN A 179 23.24 27.71 -12.08
CA ASN A 179 23.18 26.51 -11.23
C ASN A 179 22.76 26.94 -9.83
N ASN A 180 21.67 26.35 -9.38
CA ASN A 180 21.17 26.53 -8.03
C ASN A 180 21.22 25.20 -7.28
N PHE A 181 21.39 25.28 -5.97
CA PHE A 181 21.46 24.13 -5.08
C PHE A 181 20.53 24.37 -3.91
N ALA A 182 19.89 23.33 -3.40
CA ALA A 182 19.10 23.46 -2.19
C ALA A 182 19.67 22.63 -1.05
N ASP A 183 19.53 23.16 0.15
CA ASP A 183 19.74 22.39 1.37
C ASP A 183 18.77 21.21 1.43
N PRO A 184 19.17 20.07 2.04
CA PRO A 184 18.25 18.99 2.27
C PRO A 184 17.08 19.43 3.15
N GLY A 185 15.88 19.03 2.76
CA GLY A 185 14.67 19.27 3.53
C GLY A 185 13.96 17.96 3.88
N SER A 186 13.12 18.00 4.93
CA SER A 186 12.26 16.89 5.27
C SER A 186 10.93 17.39 5.80
N LYS A 187 9.86 16.63 5.50
CA LYS A 187 8.50 16.97 5.91
C LYS A 187 7.75 15.73 6.35
N TRP A 188 7.08 15.84 7.51
CA TRP A 188 6.13 14.85 7.96
C TRP A 188 4.77 15.12 7.37
N ASN A 189 4.12 14.07 6.86
CA ASN A 189 2.79 14.15 6.28
C ASN A 189 1.90 13.05 6.84
N PHE A 190 0.60 13.22 6.68
CA PHE A 190 -0.36 12.14 6.81
C PHE A 190 -0.26 11.23 5.59
N ALA A 191 -0.12 9.92 5.84
CA ALA A 191 -0.08 8.89 4.81
C ALA A 191 -1.31 7.99 4.89
N TRP A 192 -1.74 7.50 3.75
CA TRP A 192 -2.78 6.48 3.64
C TRP A 192 -2.42 5.48 2.56
N ALA A 193 -2.98 4.28 2.68
CA ALA A 193 -2.73 3.21 1.71
C ALA A 193 -3.98 2.36 1.47
N VAL A 194 -4.07 1.78 0.29
CA VAL A 194 -4.96 0.67 -0.02
C VAL A 194 -4.12 -0.49 -0.53
N HIS A 195 -4.50 -1.71 -0.14
CA HIS A 195 -3.75 -2.92 -0.37
C HIS A 195 -4.61 -3.96 -1.07
N ALA A 196 -4.02 -4.72 -1.99
CA ALA A 196 -4.61 -5.90 -2.56
C ALA A 196 -3.51 -6.92 -2.86
N GLY A 197 -3.75 -8.19 -2.55
CA GLY A 197 -2.71 -9.18 -2.75
C GLY A 197 -3.19 -10.61 -2.62
N LEU A 198 -2.22 -11.51 -2.72
CA LEU A 198 -2.40 -12.95 -2.64
C LEU A 198 -1.41 -13.49 -1.59
N GLY A 199 -1.92 -14.22 -0.60
CA GLY A 199 -1.12 -14.98 0.34
C GLY A 199 -1.08 -16.45 -0.06
N TYR A 200 0.11 -17.02 -0.17
CA TYR A 200 0.30 -18.46 -0.38
C TYR A 200 0.79 -19.11 0.91
N LYS A 201 -0.02 -20.00 1.47
CA LYS A 201 0.27 -20.70 2.72
C LYS A 201 1.27 -21.85 2.49
N VAL A 202 2.53 -21.61 2.86
CA VAL A 202 3.63 -22.58 2.71
C VAL A 202 3.51 -23.69 3.77
N ASN A 203 3.20 -23.29 5.02
CA ASN A 203 2.94 -24.17 6.14
C ASN A 203 2.02 -23.47 7.16
N PRO A 204 1.63 -24.10 8.28
CA PRO A 204 0.72 -23.47 9.25
C PRO A 204 1.17 -22.11 9.79
N ASN A 205 2.47 -21.86 9.83
CA ASN A 205 3.05 -20.64 10.39
C ASN A 205 3.56 -19.65 9.34
N LEU A 206 3.89 -20.10 8.12
CA LEU A 206 4.53 -19.28 7.10
C LEU A 206 3.62 -19.07 5.90
N THR A 207 3.40 -17.82 5.55
CA THR A 207 2.69 -17.40 4.34
C THR A 207 3.61 -16.49 3.52
N LEU A 208 3.72 -16.76 2.22
CA LEU A 208 4.29 -15.85 1.22
C LEU A 208 3.20 -14.89 0.76
N GLU A 209 3.48 -13.60 0.65
CA GLU A 209 2.52 -12.60 0.19
C GLU A 209 3.07 -11.86 -1.03
N LEU A 210 2.29 -11.81 -2.11
CA LEU A 210 2.52 -10.92 -3.24
C LEU A 210 1.45 -9.84 -3.17
N ALA A 211 1.86 -8.59 -3.03
CA ALA A 211 0.93 -7.51 -2.80
C ALA A 211 1.20 -6.29 -3.68
N TYR A 212 0.14 -5.66 -4.08
CA TYR A 212 0.11 -4.34 -4.66
C TYR A 212 -0.43 -3.35 -3.63
N HIS A 213 0.25 -2.20 -3.52
CA HIS A 213 -0.17 -1.12 -2.64
C HIS A 213 -0.27 0.17 -3.45
N PHE A 214 -1.32 0.95 -3.18
CA PHE A 214 -1.43 2.32 -3.64
C PHE A 214 -1.39 3.24 -2.43
N LEU A 215 -0.42 4.18 -2.42
CA LEU A 215 -0.19 5.06 -1.29
C LEU A 215 -0.36 6.53 -1.68
N GLY A 216 -0.86 7.32 -0.74
CA GLY A 216 -0.76 8.77 -0.75
C GLY A 216 0.22 9.19 0.34
N LEU A 217 1.32 9.83 -0.06
CA LEU A 217 2.49 10.10 0.79
C LEU A 217 2.63 11.58 1.15
N GLY A 218 1.74 12.44 0.64
CA GLY A 218 1.77 13.87 0.94
C GLY A 218 2.75 14.65 0.08
N ASP A 219 3.54 15.53 0.70
CA ASP A 219 4.39 16.49 0.01
C ASP A 219 5.85 16.37 0.45
N GLY A 220 6.77 16.62 -0.46
CA GLY A 220 8.19 16.84 -0.19
C GLY A 220 8.55 18.32 -0.27
N VAL A 221 9.58 18.72 0.47
CA VAL A 221 10.14 20.07 0.41
C VAL A 221 11.66 20.01 0.51
N THR A 222 12.34 20.93 -0.17
CA THR A 222 13.76 21.16 0.07
C THR A 222 13.96 22.18 1.20
N GLY A 223 15.21 22.40 1.61
CA GLY A 223 15.60 23.59 2.36
C GLY A 223 15.77 24.80 1.45
N GLN A 224 16.48 25.81 1.94
CA GLN A 224 16.76 27.05 1.20
C GLN A 224 17.55 26.77 -0.08
N VAL A 225 17.22 27.52 -1.11
CA VAL A 225 17.91 27.46 -2.40
C VAL A 225 18.95 28.56 -2.48
N HIS A 226 20.14 28.20 -2.93
CA HIS A 226 21.29 29.07 -3.08
C HIS A 226 21.83 29.01 -4.51
N GLY A 227 22.24 30.15 -5.04
CA GLY A 227 23.01 30.18 -6.25
C GLY A 227 24.42 29.61 -6.07
N TRP A 228 25.12 29.37 -7.16
CA TRP A 228 26.51 28.85 -7.15
C TRP A 228 27.48 29.77 -6.38
N ASP A 229 27.15 31.02 -6.20
CA ASP A 229 27.93 32.04 -5.45
C ASP A 229 27.51 32.15 -3.97
N GLY A 230 26.56 31.30 -3.52
CA GLY A 230 26.02 31.30 -2.17
C GLY A 230 24.91 32.31 -1.94
N THR A 231 24.49 33.09 -2.96
CA THR A 231 23.39 34.03 -2.81
C THR A 231 22.06 33.30 -2.61
N PHE A 232 21.20 33.83 -1.73
CA PHE A 232 19.85 33.27 -1.51
C PHE A 232 18.98 33.46 -2.76
N GLN A 233 18.39 32.36 -3.26
CA GLN A 233 17.59 32.34 -4.48
C GLN A 233 16.11 31.99 -4.18
N GLY A 234 15.80 31.35 -3.05
CA GLY A 234 14.43 30.99 -2.72
C GLY A 234 14.27 30.21 -1.43
N ALA A 235 13.03 30.12 -0.95
CA ALA A 235 12.69 29.44 0.30
C ALA A 235 12.70 27.91 0.20
N GLY A 236 12.56 27.37 -1.01
CA GLY A 236 12.59 25.93 -1.26
C GLY A 236 11.81 25.52 -2.49
N ASP A 237 11.94 24.25 -2.82
CA ASP A 237 11.19 23.62 -3.89
C ASP A 237 10.17 22.63 -3.30
N HIS A 238 8.96 22.64 -3.85
CA HIS A 238 7.80 21.92 -3.32
C HIS A 238 7.35 20.83 -4.28
N PHE A 239 7.37 19.58 -3.79
CA PHE A 239 6.90 18.38 -4.47
C PHE A 239 5.53 18.02 -3.91
N ASN A 240 4.46 18.40 -4.62
CA ASN A 240 3.11 18.33 -4.08
C ASN A 240 2.38 17.06 -4.49
N ARG A 241 1.70 16.44 -3.52
CA ARG A 241 0.84 15.28 -3.69
C ARG A 241 1.57 14.11 -4.37
N ILE A 242 2.51 13.53 -3.63
CA ILE A 242 3.24 12.33 -4.03
C ILE A 242 2.35 11.11 -3.78
N TYR A 243 2.24 10.28 -4.80
CA TYR A 243 1.55 8.99 -4.75
C TYR A 243 2.51 7.90 -5.22
N SER A 244 2.24 6.67 -4.78
CA SER A 244 3.05 5.52 -5.17
C SER A 244 2.21 4.32 -5.56
N HIS A 245 2.69 3.60 -6.58
CA HIS A 245 2.26 2.26 -6.94
C HIS A 245 3.38 1.30 -6.56
N ASP A 246 3.14 0.46 -5.58
CA ASP A 246 4.14 -0.47 -5.06
C ASP A 246 3.78 -1.90 -5.39
N LEU A 247 4.79 -2.69 -5.68
CA LEU A 247 4.69 -4.14 -5.78
C LEU A 247 5.68 -4.75 -4.79
N THR A 248 5.19 -5.57 -3.87
CA THR A 248 5.99 -6.20 -2.83
C THR A 248 5.84 -7.71 -2.81
N LEU A 249 6.92 -8.38 -2.43
CA LEU A 249 6.97 -9.78 -2.06
C LEU A 249 7.33 -9.87 -0.58
N GLY A 250 6.49 -10.53 0.21
CA GLY A 250 6.62 -10.58 1.65
C GLY A 250 6.53 -11.98 2.23
N LEU A 251 6.95 -12.05 3.48
CA LEU A 251 6.84 -13.21 4.35
C LEU A 251 6.04 -12.82 5.58
N ARG A 252 5.02 -13.59 5.93
CA ARG A 252 4.27 -13.46 7.17
C ARG A 252 4.43 -14.72 8.01
N TRP A 253 4.98 -14.56 9.21
CA TRP A 253 5.20 -15.63 10.17
C TRP A 253 4.24 -15.51 11.34
N MET A 254 3.32 -16.49 11.47
CA MET A 254 2.42 -16.64 12.61
C MET A 254 3.16 -17.32 13.77
N PHE A 255 3.10 -16.74 14.96
CA PHE A 255 3.50 -17.44 16.17
C PHE A 255 2.48 -18.56 16.42
N ALA A 256 2.97 -19.74 16.85
CA ALA A 256 2.08 -20.87 17.09
C ALA A 256 1.00 -20.46 18.12
N ALA A 257 -0.26 -20.61 17.73
CA ALA A 257 -1.35 -20.52 18.68
C ALA A 257 -1.18 -21.65 19.72
N PRO A 258 -1.47 -21.42 21.01
CA PRO A 258 -1.50 -22.51 21.99
C PRO A 258 -2.44 -23.62 21.47
N PRO A 259 -2.09 -24.90 21.67
CA PRO A 259 -2.94 -26.00 21.24
C PRO A 259 -4.36 -25.81 21.81
N PRO A 260 -5.41 -26.12 21.04
CA PRO A 260 -6.77 -26.02 21.53
C PRO A 260 -6.91 -26.91 22.79
N PRO A 261 -7.69 -26.46 23.79
CA PRO A 261 -7.90 -27.26 24.98
C PRO A 261 -8.41 -28.63 24.57
N GLU A 262 -7.87 -29.69 25.21
CA GLU A 262 -8.29 -31.04 24.93
C GLU A 262 -9.83 -31.20 25.12
N PRO A 263 -10.52 -31.86 24.19
CA PRO A 263 -11.96 -32.02 24.31
C PRO A 263 -12.27 -32.76 25.59
N PHE A 264 -13.08 -32.18 26.46
CA PHE A 264 -13.54 -32.80 27.68
C PHE A 264 -14.45 -33.96 27.31
N TYR A 265 -13.96 -35.20 27.49
CA TYR A 265 -14.77 -36.40 27.36
C TYR A 265 -15.47 -36.62 28.70
N PRO A 266 -16.82 -36.46 28.80
CA PRO A 266 -17.51 -36.83 30.03
C PRO A 266 -17.36 -38.34 30.24
N LEU A 267 -16.93 -38.71 31.46
CA LEU A 267 -16.86 -40.12 31.86
C LEU A 267 -18.26 -40.71 31.80
N VAL A 268 -18.52 -41.57 30.83
CA VAL A 268 -19.75 -42.34 30.76
C VAL A 268 -19.67 -43.39 31.86
N ARG A 269 -20.40 -43.18 32.95
CA ARG A 269 -20.55 -44.16 34.03
C ARG A 269 -21.41 -45.31 33.45
N LYS A 270 -20.80 -46.49 33.24
CA LYS A 270 -21.57 -47.71 32.99
C LYS A 270 -22.35 -48.01 34.26
N GLY A 271 -23.70 -47.94 34.18
CA GLY A 271 -24.61 -48.47 35.16
C GLY A 271 -24.75 -49.99 35.04
#